data_7add025e34f95c4b9a0f48b7ccabb3b8
#
_entry.id   7add025e34f95c4b9a0f48b7ccabb3b8
#
_cell.length_a   1.000
_cell.length_b   1.000
_cell.length_c   1.000
_cell.angle_alpha   90.00
_cell.angle_beta   90.00
_cell.angle_gamma   90.00
#
_symmetry.space_group_name_H-M   'P 1'
#
loop_
_entity.id
_entity.type
_entity.pdbx_description
1 polymer ?
#
loop_
_entity_poly.entity_id
_entity_poly.type
_entity_poly.pdbx_seq_one_letter_code
_entity_poly.pdbx_strand_id
1 'polypeptide(L)'
;MSLKDRPYRPCAGLMVLNHAGRAFIGRRIEGPEHIDATHVWQLPQGGIDPDEDPWPAALRELREETNITSVERLGEIAEWLRYDIPRELIGRAWKGKYRGQTQKWFAMRFTGEECEIDVEHPDGARKAEFAAWRWEKLTNIPRLIVPFKRAVYKRVAAEFAEYAVST
;
A
#
# COMPACT_ATOMS: atom_id res chain seq x y z
N MET A 1 -25.81 0.94 13.87
CA MET A 1 -24.92 1.98 13.30
C MET A 1 -25.00 1.96 11.79
N SER A 2 -25.32 3.08 11.18
CA SER A 2 -25.36 3.14 9.72
C SER A 2 -23.94 3.03 9.15
N LEU A 3 -23.81 2.70 7.87
CA LEU A 3 -22.50 2.58 7.21
C LEU A 3 -21.72 3.90 7.25
N LYS A 4 -22.44 5.03 7.14
CA LYS A 4 -21.83 6.36 7.17
C LYS A 4 -21.27 6.75 8.53
N ASP A 5 -21.70 6.08 9.59
CA ASP A 5 -21.28 6.39 10.96
C ASP A 5 -20.04 5.59 11.38
N ARG A 6 -19.60 4.64 10.57
CA ARG A 6 -18.39 3.86 10.86
C ARG A 6 -17.14 4.69 10.61
N PRO A 7 -16.10 4.54 11.45
CA PRO A 7 -14.86 5.27 11.23
C PRO A 7 -14.07 4.71 10.04
N TYR A 8 -13.11 5.50 9.58
CA TYR A 8 -12.07 5.04 8.65
C TYR A 8 -10.91 4.44 9.44
N ARG A 9 -10.33 3.38 8.92
CA ARG A 9 -9.14 2.75 9.52
C ARG A 9 -7.90 3.54 9.13
N PRO A 10 -7.11 4.06 10.09
CA PRO A 10 -5.85 4.75 9.77
C PRO A 10 -4.80 3.78 9.24
N CYS A 11 -4.20 4.12 8.11
CA CYS A 11 -3.20 3.29 7.45
C CYS A 11 -2.05 4.13 6.91
N ALA A 12 -0.88 3.51 6.76
CA ALA A 12 0.24 4.08 6.05
C ALA A 12 0.38 3.38 4.71
N GLY A 13 0.57 4.16 3.65
CA GLY A 13 0.82 3.63 2.31
C GLY A 13 2.21 4.03 1.85
N LEU A 14 2.82 3.20 1.01
CA LEU A 14 4.22 3.35 0.64
C LEU A 14 4.41 3.19 -0.86
N MET A 15 5.05 4.19 -1.48
CA MET A 15 5.53 4.05 -2.84
C MET A 15 7.05 3.92 -2.77
N VAL A 16 7.54 2.69 -2.96
CA VAL A 16 8.98 2.39 -2.97
C VAL A 16 9.46 2.38 -4.41
N LEU A 17 10.37 3.30 -4.73
CA LEU A 17 10.87 3.50 -6.09
C LEU A 17 12.28 2.95 -6.24
N ASN A 18 12.54 2.25 -7.35
CA ASN A 18 13.89 1.83 -7.69
C ASN A 18 14.63 2.94 -8.46
N HIS A 19 15.89 2.71 -8.82
CA HIS A 19 16.69 3.70 -9.55
C HIS A 19 16.22 3.95 -10.97
N ALA A 20 15.40 3.08 -11.55
CA ALA A 20 14.77 3.29 -12.85
C ALA A 20 13.47 4.08 -12.76
N GLY A 21 13.07 4.50 -11.55
CA GLY A 21 11.84 5.27 -11.35
C GLY A 21 10.57 4.43 -11.37
N ARG A 22 10.67 3.13 -11.17
CA ARG A 22 9.52 2.24 -11.10
C ARG A 22 9.20 1.90 -9.65
N ALA A 23 7.92 1.67 -9.37
CA ALA A 23 7.42 1.40 -8.03
C ALA A 23 7.24 -0.08 -7.76
N PHE A 24 7.54 -0.48 -6.52
CA PHE A 24 7.24 -1.82 -6.05
C PHE A 24 5.74 -2.03 -5.98
N ILE A 25 5.25 -3.11 -6.60
CA ILE A 25 3.88 -3.58 -6.39
C ILE A 25 3.90 -5.05 -6.00
N GLY A 26 2.98 -5.43 -5.10
CA GLY A 26 2.79 -6.80 -4.68
C GLY A 26 1.47 -7.35 -5.20
N ARG A 27 1.47 -8.63 -5.57
CA ARG A 27 0.24 -9.33 -5.95
C ARG A 27 -0.38 -9.96 -4.70
N ARG A 28 -1.59 -9.56 -4.37
CA ARG A 28 -2.29 -10.06 -3.19
C ARG A 28 -2.59 -11.55 -3.31
N ILE A 29 -2.51 -12.24 -2.19
CA ILE A 29 -2.84 -13.67 -2.14
C ILE A 29 -4.35 -13.82 -2.19
N GLU A 30 -5.06 -13.46 -1.14
CA GLU A 30 -6.51 -13.53 -1.06
C GLU A 30 -7.01 -12.54 -0.02
N GLY A 31 -8.30 -12.27 -0.03
CA GLY A 31 -8.91 -11.39 0.95
C GLY A 31 -10.21 -10.81 0.43
N PRO A 32 -10.90 -10.00 1.25
CA PRO A 32 -12.18 -9.39 0.85
C PRO A 32 -12.10 -8.54 -0.41
N GLU A 33 -10.91 -8.02 -0.72
CA GLU A 33 -10.67 -7.18 -1.90
C GLU A 33 -10.28 -7.97 -3.13
N HIS A 34 -10.13 -9.28 -3.04
CA HIS A 34 -9.79 -10.13 -4.19
C HIS A 34 -11.03 -10.40 -5.02
N ILE A 35 -11.33 -9.49 -5.94
CA ILE A 35 -12.55 -9.57 -6.78
C ILE A 35 -12.31 -10.28 -8.11
N ASP A 36 -11.09 -10.23 -8.64
CA ASP A 36 -10.72 -10.92 -9.88
C ASP A 36 -9.20 -11.05 -9.99
N ALA A 37 -8.74 -11.79 -11.01
CA ALA A 37 -7.31 -12.05 -11.22
C ALA A 37 -6.54 -10.86 -11.83
N THR A 38 -7.24 -9.82 -12.29
CA THR A 38 -6.62 -8.67 -12.96
C THR A 38 -6.27 -7.57 -11.98
N HIS A 39 -7.17 -7.28 -11.02
CA HIS A 39 -7.04 -6.14 -10.10
C HIS A 39 -6.55 -6.59 -8.73
N VAL A 40 -5.42 -7.29 -8.71
CA VAL A 40 -4.85 -7.90 -7.50
C VAL A 40 -3.52 -7.30 -7.09
N TRP A 41 -3.01 -6.33 -7.84
CA TRP A 41 -1.73 -5.67 -7.55
C TRP A 41 -1.96 -4.43 -6.70
N GLN A 42 -1.08 -4.20 -5.74
CA GLN A 42 -1.16 -3.01 -4.90
C GLN A 42 0.20 -2.55 -4.40
N LEU A 43 0.26 -1.29 -4.00
CA LEU A 43 1.41 -0.75 -3.25
C LEU A 43 1.35 -1.27 -1.82
N PRO A 44 2.50 -1.45 -1.15
CA PRO A 44 2.50 -1.84 0.26
C PRO A 44 1.73 -0.85 1.12
N GLN A 45 0.97 -1.37 2.07
CA GLN A 45 0.22 -0.54 3.00
C GLN A 45 -0.26 -1.37 4.19
N GLY A 46 -0.48 -0.71 5.30
CA GLY A 46 -1.02 -1.40 6.47
C GLY A 46 -1.47 -0.46 7.56
N GLY A 47 -2.09 -1.02 8.57
CA GLY A 47 -2.65 -0.26 9.67
C GLY A 47 -1.62 0.43 10.56
N ILE A 48 -1.97 1.61 11.04
CA ILE A 48 -1.19 2.36 12.02
C ILE A 48 -1.75 2.02 13.40
N ASP A 49 -0.89 1.57 14.31
CA ASP A 49 -1.29 1.28 15.68
C ASP A 49 -1.63 2.56 16.45
N PRO A 50 -2.49 2.50 17.50
CA PRO A 50 -2.98 3.71 18.18
C PRO A 50 -1.93 4.70 18.65
N ASP A 51 -0.78 4.25 19.10
CA ASP A 51 0.29 5.10 19.62
C ASP A 51 1.47 5.24 18.66
N GLU A 52 1.28 4.83 17.40
CA GLU A 52 2.33 4.80 16.40
C GLU A 52 2.22 6.00 15.47
N ASP A 53 3.37 6.64 15.17
CA ASP A 53 3.41 7.69 14.15
C ASP A 53 3.35 7.06 12.75
N PRO A 54 2.84 7.79 11.75
CA PRO A 54 2.70 7.24 10.39
C PRO A 54 4.01 6.78 9.73
N TRP A 55 5.11 7.52 9.89
CA TRP A 55 6.37 7.13 9.25
C TRP A 55 6.95 5.83 9.82
N PRO A 56 7.12 5.68 11.15
CA PRO A 56 7.52 4.38 11.70
C PRO A 56 6.57 3.24 11.34
N ALA A 57 5.25 3.51 11.28
CA ALA A 57 4.27 2.51 10.86
C ALA A 57 4.51 2.07 9.42
N ALA A 58 4.81 3.02 8.53
CA ALA A 58 5.13 2.74 7.14
C ALA A 58 6.34 1.81 7.02
N LEU A 59 7.41 2.11 7.74
CA LEU A 59 8.62 1.29 7.73
C LEU A 59 8.36 -0.11 8.27
N ARG A 60 7.57 -0.22 9.33
CA ARG A 60 7.21 -1.50 9.94
C ARG A 60 6.38 -2.35 8.96
N GLU A 61 5.36 -1.76 8.35
CA GLU A 61 4.51 -2.47 7.38
C GLU A 61 5.30 -2.92 6.15
N LEU A 62 6.20 -2.06 5.67
CA LEU A 62 7.06 -2.41 4.54
C LEU A 62 7.91 -3.66 4.85
N ARG A 63 8.54 -3.68 6.02
CA ARG A 63 9.33 -4.82 6.45
C ARG A 63 8.47 -6.07 6.63
N GLU A 64 7.32 -5.93 7.26
CA GLU A 64 6.41 -7.07 7.51
C GLU A 64 5.86 -7.68 6.21
N GLU A 65 5.63 -6.87 5.18
CA GLU A 65 5.07 -7.35 3.92
C GLU A 65 6.12 -7.79 2.91
N THR A 66 7.31 -7.18 2.92
CA THR A 66 8.28 -7.32 1.83
C THR A 66 9.70 -7.64 2.27
N ASN A 67 10.00 -7.57 3.55
CA ASN A 67 11.36 -7.69 4.11
C ASN A 67 12.27 -6.49 3.78
N ILE A 68 11.77 -5.47 3.09
CA ILE A 68 12.57 -4.30 2.73
C ILE A 68 12.82 -3.42 3.95
N THR A 69 14.10 -3.08 4.18
CA THR A 69 14.53 -2.11 5.20
C THR A 69 15.42 -1.02 4.60
N SER A 70 16.02 -1.28 3.44
CA SER A 70 16.98 -0.36 2.79
C SER A 70 16.24 0.68 1.95
N VAL A 71 15.78 1.74 2.59
CA VAL A 71 15.05 2.82 1.93
C VAL A 71 15.50 4.19 2.42
N GLU A 72 15.37 5.19 1.55
CA GLU A 72 15.58 6.59 1.84
C GLU A 72 14.27 7.34 1.62
N ARG A 73 13.86 8.14 2.59
CA ARG A 73 12.63 8.92 2.49
C ARG A 73 12.79 10.03 1.45
N LEU A 74 11.83 10.12 0.51
CA LEU A 74 11.81 11.15 -0.53
C LEU A 74 10.78 12.25 -0.22
N GLY A 75 9.59 11.87 0.22
CA GLY A 75 8.53 12.83 0.50
C GLY A 75 7.26 12.18 0.99
N GLU A 76 6.24 13.00 1.16
CA GLU A 76 4.93 12.56 1.63
C GLU A 76 3.83 13.40 1.01
N ILE A 77 2.61 12.88 1.02
CA ILE A 77 1.42 13.65 0.69
C ILE A 77 0.88 14.22 2.00
N ALA A 78 0.77 15.55 2.08
CA ALA A 78 0.36 16.22 3.32
C ALA A 78 -1.04 15.81 3.77
N GLU A 79 -1.96 15.65 2.81
CA GLU A 79 -3.33 15.26 3.09
C GLU A 79 -3.45 13.75 3.32
N TRP A 80 -4.35 13.38 4.24
CA TRP A 80 -4.77 11.98 4.36
C TRP A 80 -5.78 11.67 3.27
N LEU A 81 -5.51 10.62 2.49
CA LEU A 81 -6.38 10.19 1.39
C LEU A 81 -7.27 9.06 1.87
N ARG A 82 -8.55 9.12 1.53
CA ARG A 82 -9.49 8.09 1.97
C ARG A 82 -10.27 7.49 0.83
N TYR A 83 -10.71 6.24 1.06
CA TYR A 83 -11.67 5.58 0.21
C TYR A 83 -12.64 4.80 1.07
N ASP A 84 -13.86 4.61 0.56
CA ASP A 84 -14.86 3.73 1.16
C ASP A 84 -14.79 2.38 0.47
N ILE A 85 -14.92 1.29 1.24
CA ILE A 85 -15.06 -0.02 0.63
C ILE A 85 -16.49 -0.22 0.15
N PRO A 86 -16.71 -1.04 -0.90
CA PRO A 86 -18.05 -1.35 -1.35
C PRO A 86 -18.91 -1.94 -0.23
N ARG A 87 -20.19 -1.64 -0.27
CA ARG A 87 -21.15 -2.07 0.75
C ARG A 87 -21.08 -3.58 1.01
N GLU A 88 -20.90 -4.36 -0.04
CA GLU A 88 -20.82 -5.83 -0.01
C GLU A 88 -19.65 -6.34 0.81
N LEU A 89 -18.58 -5.54 0.95
CA LEU A 89 -17.37 -5.94 1.66
C LEU A 89 -17.33 -5.50 3.13
N ILE A 90 -18.18 -4.57 3.53
CA ILE A 90 -18.12 -4.00 4.88
C ILE A 90 -18.26 -5.05 5.98
N GLY A 91 -19.15 -6.01 5.82
CA GLY A 91 -19.32 -7.09 6.80
C GLY A 91 -18.20 -8.12 6.79
N ARG A 92 -17.36 -8.14 5.76
CA ARG A 92 -16.29 -9.13 5.58
C ARG A 92 -14.90 -8.60 5.92
N ALA A 93 -14.67 -7.29 5.71
CA ALA A 93 -13.41 -6.65 6.00
C ALA A 93 -13.39 -6.13 7.44
N TRP A 94 -12.26 -6.34 8.15
CA TRP A 94 -12.02 -5.82 9.51
C TRP A 94 -13.17 -6.07 10.49
N LYS A 95 -13.84 -7.21 10.37
CA LYS A 95 -14.98 -7.59 11.22
C LYS A 95 -16.13 -6.57 11.18
N GLY A 96 -16.28 -5.85 10.07
CA GLY A 96 -17.34 -4.85 9.90
C GLY A 96 -17.14 -3.56 10.68
N LYS A 97 -15.95 -3.33 11.22
CA LYS A 97 -15.68 -2.17 12.10
C LYS A 97 -15.54 -0.86 11.36
N TYR A 98 -15.03 -0.88 10.15
CA TYR A 98 -14.67 0.32 9.38
C TYR A 98 -15.45 0.44 8.08
N ARG A 99 -15.65 1.69 7.61
CA ARG A 99 -16.26 1.96 6.32
C ARG A 99 -15.25 2.00 5.17
N GLY A 100 -13.96 2.12 5.49
CA GLY A 100 -12.86 2.23 4.55
C GLY A 100 -11.58 2.56 5.27
N GLN A 101 -10.63 3.14 4.54
CA GLN A 101 -9.35 3.55 5.11
C GLN A 101 -9.09 5.03 4.89
N THR A 102 -8.36 5.64 5.83
CA THR A 102 -7.76 6.96 5.67
C THR A 102 -6.25 6.74 5.70
N GLN A 103 -5.54 7.19 4.66
CA GLN A 103 -4.17 6.76 4.40
C GLN A 103 -3.21 7.94 4.34
N LYS A 104 -2.09 7.81 5.07
CA LYS A 104 -0.95 8.70 4.96
C LYS A 104 0.07 8.05 4.02
N TRP A 105 0.41 8.72 2.93
CA TRP A 105 1.27 8.16 1.89
C TRP A 105 2.67 8.76 1.91
N PHE A 106 3.66 7.89 1.74
CA PHE A 106 5.09 8.25 1.68
C PHE A 106 5.72 7.70 0.40
N ALA A 107 6.65 8.48 -0.15
CA ALA A 107 7.53 8.02 -1.23
C ALA A 107 8.93 7.79 -0.68
N MET A 108 9.56 6.73 -1.12
CA MET A 108 10.91 6.38 -0.70
C MET A 108 11.69 5.73 -1.83
N ARG A 109 13.03 5.86 -1.78
CA ARG A 109 13.94 5.24 -2.73
C ARG A 109 14.48 3.94 -2.14
N PHE A 110 14.38 2.85 -2.90
CA PHE A 110 15.03 1.60 -2.52
C PHE A 110 16.54 1.74 -2.73
N THR A 111 17.32 1.48 -1.69
CA THR A 111 18.78 1.62 -1.70
C THR A 111 19.50 0.28 -1.52
N GLY A 112 18.76 -0.81 -1.40
CA GLY A 112 19.33 -2.15 -1.19
C GLY A 112 19.46 -2.94 -2.47
N GLU A 113 19.78 -4.21 -2.29
CA GLU A 113 19.85 -5.20 -3.37
C GLU A 113 18.51 -5.93 -3.46
N GLU A 114 18.10 -6.34 -4.66
CA GLU A 114 16.84 -7.05 -4.84
C GLU A 114 16.72 -8.35 -4.03
N CYS A 115 17.85 -8.99 -3.70
CA CYS A 115 17.83 -10.19 -2.87
C CYS A 115 17.32 -9.93 -1.44
N GLU A 116 17.24 -8.69 -1.01
CA GLU A 116 16.61 -8.31 0.26
C GLU A 116 15.10 -8.53 0.24
N ILE A 117 14.48 -8.45 -0.95
CA ILE A 117 13.03 -8.51 -1.10
C ILE A 117 12.54 -9.95 -1.00
N ASP A 118 11.71 -10.24 -0.01
CA ASP A 118 11.12 -11.55 0.20
C ASP A 118 9.68 -11.38 0.68
N VAL A 119 8.74 -11.57 -0.23
CA VAL A 119 7.31 -11.43 0.07
C VAL A 119 6.68 -12.73 0.56
N GLU A 120 7.36 -13.87 0.35
CA GLU A 120 6.86 -15.18 0.78
C GLU A 120 7.18 -15.47 2.25
N HIS A 121 8.36 -15.04 2.72
CA HIS A 121 8.83 -15.25 4.08
C HIS A 121 9.37 -13.94 4.67
N PRO A 122 8.52 -12.91 4.78
CA PRO A 122 9.01 -11.61 5.25
C PRO A 122 9.44 -11.66 6.71
N ASP A 123 10.38 -10.79 7.07
CA ASP A 123 10.84 -10.64 8.44
C ASP A 123 9.71 -10.08 9.31
N GLY A 124 9.54 -10.66 10.51
CA GLY A 124 8.41 -10.32 11.37
C GLY A 124 7.35 -11.42 11.43
N ALA A 125 7.54 -12.49 10.66
CA ALA A 125 6.83 -13.76 10.75
C ALA A 125 5.30 -13.67 10.70
N ARG A 126 4.73 -12.71 9.99
CA ARG A 126 3.30 -12.70 9.73
C ARG A 126 2.96 -13.61 8.56
N LYS A 127 1.69 -13.93 8.45
CA LYS A 127 1.15 -14.57 7.25
C LYS A 127 1.47 -13.69 6.05
N ALA A 128 2.00 -14.29 4.98
CA ALA A 128 2.34 -13.56 3.76
C ALA A 128 1.13 -12.80 3.19
N GLU A 129 1.34 -11.55 2.83
CA GLU A 129 0.33 -10.68 2.22
C GLU A 129 0.35 -10.81 0.70
N PHE A 130 1.53 -11.01 0.12
CA PHE A 130 1.75 -11.07 -1.32
C PHE A 130 2.25 -12.43 -1.78
N ALA A 131 1.78 -12.85 -2.97
CA ALA A 131 2.23 -14.08 -3.63
C ALA A 131 3.41 -13.82 -4.58
N ALA A 132 3.59 -12.57 -5.03
CA ALA A 132 4.63 -12.17 -5.98
C ALA A 132 4.82 -10.67 -5.90
N TRP A 133 5.88 -10.16 -6.52
CA TRP A 133 6.13 -8.72 -6.61
C TRP A 133 6.82 -8.39 -7.93
N ARG A 134 6.75 -7.11 -8.31
CA ARG A 134 7.52 -6.58 -9.45
C ARG A 134 7.67 -5.07 -9.35
N TRP A 135 8.57 -4.52 -10.16
CA TRP A 135 8.68 -3.08 -10.36
C TRP A 135 7.76 -2.68 -11.51
N GLU A 136 6.97 -1.62 -11.32
CA GLU A 136 5.97 -1.20 -12.29
C GLU A 136 6.05 0.30 -12.56
N LYS A 137 5.71 0.72 -13.79
CA LYS A 137 5.59 2.13 -14.14
C LYS A 137 4.42 2.73 -13.39
N LEU A 138 4.61 3.93 -12.85
CA LEU A 138 3.57 4.61 -12.07
C LEU A 138 2.28 4.79 -12.87
N THR A 139 2.39 5.08 -14.16
CA THR A 139 1.22 5.28 -15.03
C THR A 139 0.34 4.04 -15.18
N ASN A 140 0.88 2.85 -14.93
CA ASN A 140 0.14 1.61 -15.02
C ASN A 140 -0.58 1.21 -13.72
N ILE A 141 -0.10 1.72 -12.58
CA ILE A 141 -0.56 1.25 -11.26
C ILE A 141 -2.06 1.45 -11.02
N PRO A 142 -2.66 2.62 -11.34
CA PRO A 142 -4.09 2.81 -11.06
C PRO A 142 -5.04 1.81 -11.72
N ARG A 143 -4.65 1.22 -12.85
CA ARG A 143 -5.50 0.23 -13.51
C ARG A 143 -5.28 -1.21 -13.00
N LEU A 144 -4.24 -1.43 -12.19
CA LEU A 144 -3.89 -2.75 -11.64
C LEU A 144 -4.48 -2.98 -10.26
N ILE A 145 -4.93 -1.91 -9.59
CA ILE A 145 -5.52 -1.95 -8.26
C ILE A 145 -7.03 -2.20 -8.36
N VAL A 146 -7.61 -2.75 -7.31
CA VAL A 146 -9.05 -2.89 -7.19
C VAL A 146 -9.75 -1.54 -7.43
N PRO A 147 -10.84 -1.52 -8.24
CA PRO A 147 -11.42 -0.24 -8.70
C PRO A 147 -11.77 0.78 -7.62
N PHE A 148 -12.23 0.37 -6.44
CA PHE A 148 -12.64 1.33 -5.41
C PHE A 148 -11.46 2.08 -4.75
N LYS A 149 -10.22 1.64 -5.01
CA LYS A 149 -9.00 2.35 -4.55
C LYS A 149 -8.38 3.19 -5.66
N ARG A 150 -8.90 3.11 -6.88
CA ARG A 150 -8.26 3.74 -8.06
C ARG A 150 -8.07 5.24 -7.94
N ALA A 151 -9.05 5.96 -7.39
CA ALA A 151 -8.95 7.41 -7.22
C ALA A 151 -7.77 7.80 -6.32
N VAL A 152 -7.57 7.07 -5.22
CA VAL A 152 -6.43 7.29 -4.31
C VAL A 152 -5.12 7.01 -5.05
N TYR A 153 -5.05 5.90 -5.78
CA TYR A 153 -3.83 5.52 -6.50
C TYR A 153 -3.48 6.49 -7.63
N LYS A 154 -4.47 7.06 -8.33
CA LYS A 154 -4.24 8.11 -9.31
C LYS A 154 -3.62 9.35 -8.66
N ARG A 155 -4.12 9.74 -7.49
CA ARG A 155 -3.59 10.88 -6.75
C ARG A 155 -2.16 10.63 -6.29
N VAL A 156 -1.90 9.44 -5.73
CA VAL A 156 -0.56 9.05 -5.26
C VAL A 156 0.45 9.05 -6.41
N ALA A 157 0.09 8.45 -7.54
CA ALA A 157 0.97 8.40 -8.70
C ALA A 157 1.28 9.79 -9.25
N ALA A 158 0.29 10.69 -9.28
CA ALA A 158 0.48 12.06 -9.74
C ALA A 158 1.38 12.86 -8.77
N GLU A 159 1.12 12.77 -7.47
CA GLU A 159 1.90 13.50 -6.46
C GLU A 159 3.36 13.06 -6.40
N PHE A 160 3.63 11.78 -6.59
CA PHE A 160 4.98 11.22 -6.49
C PHE A 160 5.69 11.07 -7.83
N ALA A 161 5.07 11.53 -8.93
CA ALA A 161 5.69 11.45 -10.27
C ALA A 161 7.05 12.14 -10.34
N GLU A 162 7.25 13.21 -9.59
CA GLU A 162 8.53 13.94 -9.55
C GLU A 162 9.69 13.08 -9.03
N TYR A 163 9.40 12.09 -8.19
CA TYR A 163 10.42 11.18 -7.66
C TYR A 163 10.66 9.97 -8.56
N ALA A 164 9.78 9.72 -9.51
CA ALA A 164 9.82 8.56 -10.39
C ALA A 164 10.70 8.80 -11.63
N VAL A 165 11.84 9.43 -11.42
CA VAL A 165 12.82 9.67 -12.47
C VAL A 165 13.99 8.73 -12.28
N SER A 166 14.66 8.37 -13.39
CA SER A 166 15.83 7.51 -13.36
C SER A 166 17.00 8.25 -12.68
N THR A 167 17.68 7.56 -11.77
CA THR A 167 18.85 8.11 -11.04
C THR A 167 20.11 7.30 -11.29
#